data_0f302c0e145ef65b1785932bcf0c43b2
#
_entry.id   0f302c0e145ef65b1785932bcf0c43b2
#
_cell.length_a   1.000
_cell.length_b   1.000
_cell.length_c   1.000
_cell.angle_alpha   90.00
_cell.angle_beta   90.00
_cell.angle_gamma   90.00
#
_symmetry.space_group_name_H-M   'P 1'
#
loop_
_entity.id
_entity.type
_entity.pdbx_description
1 polymer ?
#
loop_
_entity_poly.entity_id
_entity_poly.type
_entity_poly.pdbx_seq_one_letter_code
_entity_poly.pdbx_strand_id
1 'polypeptide(L)'
;MTAYKRHVDTSNISELTISRLSIYLRCVEQLIDAGVETVSSQELADRFNLNSAQIRKDLAYFGEFGVRGVGYNVRELRQYIIEILGLDAERRLVV
;
A
#
# COMPACT_ATOMS: atom_id res chain seq x y z
N MET A 1 -20.84 -2.19 4.00
CA MET A 1 -20.52 -2.18 3.70
C MET A 1 -20.04 -2.08 3.21
N THR A 2 -19.61 -2.20 3.18
CA THR A 2 -19.06 -2.12 2.65
C THR A 2 -18.96 -2.00 1.63
N ALA A 3 -18.99 -1.46 1.66
CA ALA A 3 -19.09 -1.35 0.71
C ALA A 3 -18.22 -1.43 -0.23
N TYR A 4 -17.47 -1.13 -0.24
CA TYR A 4 -16.73 -1.16 -1.18
C TYR A 4 -16.39 -2.33 -1.38
N LYS A 5 -16.26 -2.61 -2.14
CA LYS A 5 -16.04 -3.62 -2.28
C LYS A 5 -14.90 -3.97 -2.74
N ARG A 6 -13.92 -3.63 -2.31
CA ARG A 6 -12.68 -4.05 -2.60
C ARG A 6 -12.58 -5.39 -2.18
N HIS A 7 -12.41 -6.30 -3.07
CA HIS A 7 -12.32 -7.59 -2.72
C HIS A 7 -10.87 -7.83 -2.54
N VAL A 8 -10.31 -7.91 -1.42
CA VAL A 8 -8.92 -8.23 -1.16
C VAL A 8 -8.84 -9.71 -0.80
N ASP A 9 -8.23 -10.46 -1.69
CA ASP A 9 -8.06 -11.89 -1.46
C ASP A 9 -6.61 -12.14 -1.08
N THR A 10 -6.34 -12.12 0.21
CA THR A 10 -4.96 -12.24 0.69
C THR A 10 -4.39 -13.63 0.49
N SER A 11 -5.22 -14.60 0.14
CA SER A 11 -4.71 -15.95 -0.08
C SER A 11 -3.85 -16.03 -1.33
N ASN A 12 -4.02 -15.07 -2.25
CA ASN A 12 -3.25 -15.05 -3.49
C ASN A 12 -2.07 -14.10 -3.46
N ILE A 13 -1.84 -13.44 -2.35
CA ILE A 13 -0.75 -12.48 -2.25
C ILE A 13 0.50 -13.21 -1.80
N SER A 14 1.57 -13.07 -2.59
CA SER A 14 2.81 -13.74 -2.26
C SER A 14 3.44 -13.11 -1.02
N GLU A 15 4.32 -13.87 -0.38
CA GLU A 15 5.04 -13.36 0.76
C GLU A 15 5.95 -12.20 0.37
N LEU A 16 6.45 -12.22 -0.84
CA LEU A 16 7.27 -11.12 -1.32
C LEU A 16 6.47 -9.84 -1.43
N THR A 17 5.22 -9.94 -1.89
CA THR A 17 4.36 -8.77 -1.97
C THR A 17 4.06 -8.24 -0.58
N ILE A 18 3.80 -9.12 0.38
CA ILE A 18 3.54 -8.70 1.75
C ILE A 18 4.75 -8.00 2.33
N SER A 19 5.94 -8.53 2.07
CA SER A 19 7.17 -7.88 2.53
C SER A 19 7.31 -6.48 1.93
N ARG A 20 7.01 -6.34 0.64
CA ARG A 20 7.09 -5.03 0.01
C ARG A 20 6.08 -4.07 0.60
N LEU A 21 4.87 -4.54 0.91
CA LEU A 21 3.86 -3.67 1.52
C LEU A 21 4.34 -3.15 2.87
N SER A 22 5.04 -3.98 3.63
CA SER A 22 5.61 -3.53 4.90
C SER A 22 6.62 -2.42 4.70
N ILE A 23 7.42 -2.53 3.64
CA ILE A 23 8.39 -1.49 3.31
C ILE A 23 7.67 -0.21 2.91
N TYR A 24 6.63 -0.34 2.07
CA TYR A 24 5.88 0.84 1.66
C TYR A 24 5.23 1.52 2.86
N LEU A 25 4.76 0.74 3.82
CA LEU A 25 4.15 1.31 5.01
C LEU A 25 5.14 2.19 5.77
N ARG A 26 6.37 1.70 5.94
CA ARG A 26 7.39 2.51 6.59
C ARG A 26 7.67 3.77 5.85
N CYS A 27 7.74 3.67 4.51
CA CYS A 27 8.02 4.85 3.68
C CYS A 27 6.90 5.86 3.83
N VAL A 28 5.66 5.40 3.78
CA VAL A 28 4.51 6.28 3.88
C VAL A 28 4.47 6.95 5.24
N GLU A 29 4.81 6.22 6.29
CA GLU A 29 4.81 6.80 7.63
C GLU A 29 5.87 7.91 7.75
N GLN A 30 7.02 7.72 7.11
CA GLN A 30 8.03 8.76 7.09
C GLN A 30 7.54 10.00 6.35
N LEU A 31 6.79 9.79 5.26
CA LEU A 31 6.25 10.91 4.51
C LEU A 31 5.21 11.68 5.34
N ILE A 32 4.39 10.97 6.09
CA ILE A 32 3.41 11.62 6.95
C ILE A 32 4.14 12.47 8.00
N ASP A 33 5.19 11.92 8.60
CA ASP A 33 5.96 12.65 9.60
C ASP A 33 6.61 13.88 9.00
N ALA A 34 6.92 13.83 7.71
CA ALA A 34 7.54 14.97 7.02
C ALA A 34 6.51 15.99 6.52
N GLY A 35 5.22 15.73 6.76
CA GLY A 35 4.19 16.66 6.35
C GLY A 35 3.75 16.53 4.91
N VAL A 36 4.12 15.47 4.24
CA VAL A 36 3.73 15.23 2.86
C VAL A 36 2.29 14.74 2.84
N GLU A 37 1.47 15.28 1.96
CA GLU A 37 0.06 14.92 1.86
C GLU A 37 -0.23 13.96 0.73
N THR A 38 0.44 14.13 -0.40
CA THR A 38 0.24 13.25 -1.54
C THR A 38 1.60 12.85 -2.09
N VAL A 39 1.65 11.69 -2.71
CA VAL A 39 2.89 11.21 -3.30
C VAL A 39 2.55 10.36 -4.51
N SER A 40 3.33 10.49 -5.57
CA SER A 40 3.18 9.62 -6.73
C SER A 40 4.05 8.37 -6.52
N SER A 41 3.79 7.34 -7.32
CA SER A 41 4.63 6.15 -7.24
C SER A 41 6.07 6.48 -7.63
N GLN A 42 6.25 7.43 -8.55
CA GLN A 42 7.59 7.83 -8.95
C GLN A 42 8.32 8.54 -7.82
N GLU A 43 7.63 9.45 -7.13
CA GLU A 43 8.21 10.14 -5.99
C GLU A 43 8.58 9.19 -4.88
N LEU A 44 7.70 8.24 -4.61
CA LEU A 44 7.94 7.26 -3.59
C LEU A 44 9.17 6.41 -3.95
N ALA A 45 9.26 6.02 -5.21
CA ALA A 45 10.40 5.23 -5.69
C ALA A 45 11.70 6.02 -5.56
N ASP A 46 11.66 7.29 -5.95
CA ASP A 46 12.89 8.11 -5.93
C ASP A 46 13.35 8.38 -4.51
N ARG A 47 12.42 8.63 -3.60
CA ARG A 47 12.80 8.95 -2.23
C ARG A 47 13.39 7.77 -1.49
N PHE A 48 12.90 6.59 -1.77
CA PHE A 48 13.28 5.42 -0.99
C PHE A 48 13.99 4.37 -1.80
N ASN A 49 14.44 4.75 -3.00
CA ASN A 49 15.20 3.85 -3.87
C ASN A 49 14.43 2.58 -4.18
N LEU A 50 13.20 2.75 -4.60
CA LEU A 50 12.33 1.64 -4.96
C LEU A 50 12.01 1.70 -6.44
N ASN A 51 11.28 0.71 -6.93
CA ASN A 51 10.91 0.63 -8.33
C ASN A 51 9.46 1.09 -8.48
N SER A 52 9.23 2.15 -9.24
CA SER A 52 7.90 2.73 -9.37
C SER A 52 6.91 1.79 -10.06
N ALA A 53 7.38 1.03 -11.03
CA ALA A 53 6.51 0.10 -11.73
C ALA A 53 6.05 -1.01 -10.78
N GLN A 54 6.95 -1.47 -9.91
CA GLN A 54 6.61 -2.48 -8.94
C GLN A 54 5.62 -1.95 -7.91
N ILE A 55 5.82 -0.70 -7.49
CA ILE A 55 4.90 -0.07 -6.55
C ILE A 55 3.49 -0.02 -7.15
N ARG A 56 3.39 0.45 -8.40
CA ARG A 56 2.10 0.53 -9.06
C ARG A 56 1.45 -0.84 -9.19
N LYS A 57 2.23 -1.83 -9.52
CA LYS A 57 1.72 -3.17 -9.68
C LYS A 57 1.22 -3.73 -8.35
N ASP A 58 2.00 -3.53 -7.31
CA ASP A 58 1.62 -4.03 -5.98
C ASP A 58 0.35 -3.36 -5.49
N LEU A 59 0.24 -2.05 -5.67
CA LEU A 59 -0.92 -1.33 -5.19
C LEU A 59 -2.17 -1.62 -6.02
N ALA A 60 -2.00 -1.81 -7.31
CA ALA A 60 -3.12 -2.14 -8.19
C ALA A 60 -3.71 -3.51 -7.86
N TYR A 61 -2.93 -4.37 -7.25
CA TYR A 61 -3.40 -5.68 -6.83
C TYR A 61 -4.63 -5.58 -5.96
N PHE A 62 -4.71 -4.52 -5.17
CA PHE A 62 -5.77 -4.36 -4.19
C PHE A 62 -6.85 -3.39 -4.65
N GLY A 63 -6.83 -2.98 -5.90
CA GLY A 63 -7.81 -2.07 -6.45
C GLY A 63 -7.21 -0.72 -6.71
N GLU A 64 -8.01 0.13 -7.31
CA GLU A 64 -7.53 1.45 -7.63
C GLU A 64 -7.94 2.41 -6.57
N PHE A 65 -6.97 3.13 -6.05
CA PHE A 65 -7.25 4.21 -5.15
C PHE A 65 -6.15 5.20 -5.39
N GLY A 66 -6.41 6.40 -5.35
CA GLY A 66 -5.49 7.42 -5.77
C GLY A 66 -6.12 8.16 -6.92
N VAL A 67 -5.66 9.35 -7.17
CA VAL A 67 -6.20 10.20 -8.19
C VAL A 67 -5.20 10.29 -9.32
N ARG A 68 -5.67 9.97 -10.52
CA ARG A 68 -4.80 9.98 -11.66
C ARG A 68 -4.18 11.36 -11.81
N GLY A 69 -2.88 11.43 -11.96
CA GLY A 69 -2.18 12.69 -12.09
C GLY A 69 -1.86 13.38 -10.80
N VAL A 70 -2.50 13.00 -9.71
CA VAL A 70 -2.23 13.59 -8.40
C VAL A 70 -1.43 12.65 -7.52
N GLY A 71 -1.70 11.36 -7.65
CA GLY A 71 -1.01 10.37 -6.87
C GLY A 71 -1.86 9.87 -5.72
N TYR A 72 -1.20 9.38 -4.69
CA TYR A 72 -1.87 8.78 -3.55
C TYR A 72 -1.88 9.74 -2.38
N ASN A 73 -2.99 9.79 -1.67
CA ASN A 73 -3.04 10.47 -0.39
C ASN A 73 -2.30 9.59 0.60
N VAL A 74 -1.29 10.13 1.27
CA VAL A 74 -0.41 9.30 2.08
C VAL A 74 -1.12 8.67 3.27
N ARG A 75 -2.10 9.39 3.86
CA ARG A 75 -2.79 8.84 5.02
C ARG A 75 -3.76 7.74 4.62
N GLU A 76 -4.41 7.88 3.47
CA GLU A 76 -5.27 6.84 2.96
C GLU A 76 -4.46 5.62 2.55
N LEU A 77 -3.33 5.86 1.94
CA LEU A 77 -2.46 4.76 1.52
C LEU A 77 -1.97 3.98 2.74
N ARG A 78 -1.58 4.70 3.78
CA ARG A 78 -1.16 4.07 5.03
C ARG A 78 -2.26 3.18 5.59
N GLN A 79 -3.47 3.73 5.66
CA GLN A 79 -4.59 2.98 6.21
C GLN A 79 -4.89 1.74 5.38
N TYR A 80 -4.83 1.88 4.08
CA TYR A 80 -5.09 0.79 3.18
C TYR A 80 -4.08 -0.34 3.36
N ILE A 81 -2.81 0.03 3.43
CA ILE A 81 -1.76 -0.97 3.63
C ILE A 81 -1.91 -1.65 4.98
N ILE A 82 -2.23 -0.89 6.01
CA ILE A 82 -2.42 -1.47 7.34
C ILE A 82 -3.55 -2.48 7.33
N GLU A 83 -4.64 -2.18 6.65
CA GLU A 83 -5.76 -3.10 6.57
C GLU A 83 -5.36 -4.41 5.90
N ILE A 84 -4.62 -4.29 4.81
CA ILE A 84 -4.18 -5.48 4.10
C ILE A 84 -3.24 -6.32 4.94
N LEU A 85 -2.28 -5.68 5.58
CA LEU A 85 -1.34 -6.39 6.43
C LEU A 85 -2.03 -7.00 7.65
N GLY A 86 -3.05 -6.31 8.16
CA GLY A 86 -3.82 -6.83 9.27
C GLY A 86 -4.58 -8.08 8.91
N LEU A 87 -5.18 -8.10 7.72
CA LEU A 87 -5.88 -9.28 7.26
C LEU A 87 -4.93 -10.45 7.08
N ASP A 88 -3.75 -10.19 6.52
CA ASP A 88 -2.77 -11.24 6.34
C ASP A 88 -2.30 -11.77 7.70
N ALA A 89 -2.06 -10.88 8.63
CA ALA A 89 -1.60 -11.28 9.95
C ALA A 89 -2.64 -12.14 10.67
N GLU A 90 -3.92 -11.78 10.53
CA GLU A 90 -4.97 -12.57 11.14
C GLU A 90 -4.99 -13.97 10.59
N ARG A 91 -4.81 -14.09 9.29
CA ARG A 91 -4.80 -15.41 8.68
C ARG A 91 -3.63 -16.24 9.15
N ARG A 92 -2.49 -15.59 9.36
CA ARG A 92 -1.31 -16.32 9.79
C ARG A 92 -1.37 -16.69 11.26
N LEU A 93 -2.09 -15.92 12.05
CA LEU A 93 -2.20 -16.20 13.47
C LEU A 93 -3.21 -17.30 13.78
N VAL A 94 -4.08 -17.59 12.84
CA VAL A 94 -5.04 -18.63 13.03
C VAL A 94 -4.33 -19.96 12.83
N VAL A 95 -4.23 -20.70 13.81
CA VAL A 95 -3.54 -21.98 13.73
C VAL A 95 -4.49 -23.11 14.00
#